data_8d6035a9c165aacd9f6fe17e00a16f08
#
_entry.id   8d6035a9c165aacd9f6fe17e00a16f08
#
_cell.length_a   1.000
_cell.length_b   1.000
_cell.length_c   1.000
_cell.angle_alpha   90.00
_cell.angle_beta   90.00
_cell.angle_gamma   90.00
#
_symmetry.space_group_name_H-M   'P 1'
#
loop_
_entity.id
_entity.type
_entity.pdbx_description
1 polymer ?
#
loop_
_entity_poly.entity_id
_entity_poly.type
_entity_poly.pdbx_seq_one_letter_code
_entity_poly.pdbx_strand_id
1 'polypeptide(L)'
;PVDTLRAWERRYGVLHPTRTEGGQRRYGNEDVERVLWLAARVTEGQRISDAVAALQALEIEDDAPGGAAPGPTSALASRLAAASRQGDGPRVEIELDRTLAALPLVQAMELVVFPALAELGRRWADGEEVVVAEHLLSAATERRLAARLSAARRPRGPIGIVACPTGERHSVGALCLSVLMARDGWRISFLGADTPLAEADTVAQARRARACVAVCTYP
;
A
#
# COMPACT_ATOMS: atom_id res chain seq x y z
N PRO A 1 11.59 7.32 -18.51
CA PRO A 1 12.50 8.26 -19.20
C PRO A 1 12.01 9.69 -19.04
N VAL A 2 12.92 10.68 -18.94
CA VAL A 2 12.58 12.11 -18.74
C VAL A 2 11.70 12.65 -19.87
N ASP A 3 11.86 12.16 -21.07
CA ASP A 3 11.06 12.59 -22.22
C ASP A 3 9.60 12.13 -22.12
N THR A 4 9.34 11.01 -21.48
CA THR A 4 7.97 10.54 -21.18
C THR A 4 7.28 11.51 -20.22
N LEU A 5 7.95 11.97 -19.15
CA LEU A 5 7.40 12.94 -18.21
C LEU A 5 7.07 14.27 -18.88
N ARG A 6 7.98 14.76 -19.73
CA ARG A 6 7.76 15.97 -20.54
C ARG A 6 6.59 15.84 -21.52
N ALA A 7 6.43 14.65 -22.09
CA ALA A 7 5.30 14.35 -22.97
C ALA A 7 3.97 14.34 -22.20
N TRP A 8 3.93 13.76 -21.01
CA TRP A 8 2.74 13.71 -20.14
C TRP A 8 2.36 15.10 -19.63
N GLU A 9 3.36 15.89 -19.17
CA GLU A 9 3.18 17.30 -18.79
C GLU A 9 2.53 18.10 -19.95
N ARG A 10 3.14 18.07 -21.13
CA ARG A 10 2.72 18.88 -22.28
C ARG A 10 1.40 18.43 -22.89
N ARG A 11 1.16 17.11 -22.98
CA ARG A 11 0.01 16.55 -23.71
C ARG A 11 -1.24 16.43 -22.86
N TYR A 12 -1.07 16.17 -21.57
CA TYR A 12 -2.18 15.88 -20.65
C TYR A 12 -2.31 16.85 -19.50
N GLY A 13 -1.29 17.68 -19.25
CA GLY A 13 -1.33 18.67 -18.15
C GLY A 13 -1.39 18.07 -16.75
N VAL A 14 -0.98 16.81 -16.59
CA VAL A 14 -1.12 16.05 -15.32
C VAL A 14 0.07 16.22 -14.37
N LEU A 15 1.13 16.93 -14.79
CA LEU A 15 2.31 17.22 -13.99
C LEU A 15 2.50 18.73 -13.91
N HIS A 16 2.82 19.23 -12.71
CA HIS A 16 2.94 20.66 -12.41
C HIS A 16 4.31 21.00 -11.80
N PRO A 17 5.43 20.73 -12.51
CA PRO A 17 6.76 20.97 -11.98
C PRO A 17 6.99 22.48 -11.77
N THR A 18 7.61 22.82 -10.64
CA THR A 18 8.18 24.14 -10.45
C THR A 18 9.45 24.31 -11.29
N ARG A 19 9.86 25.55 -11.56
CA ARG A 19 11.14 25.81 -12.24
C ARG A 19 12.14 26.40 -11.26
N THR A 20 13.37 25.89 -11.30
CA THR A 20 14.49 26.51 -10.59
C THR A 20 14.89 27.85 -11.25
N GLU A 21 15.69 28.67 -10.57
CA GLU A 21 16.28 29.89 -11.14
C GLU A 21 17.04 29.65 -12.45
N GLY A 22 17.62 28.45 -12.62
CA GLY A 22 18.26 28.00 -13.86
C GLY A 22 17.32 27.41 -14.91
N GLY A 23 15.98 27.53 -14.74
CA GLY A 23 14.97 27.08 -15.70
C GLY A 23 14.73 25.56 -15.73
N GLN A 24 15.39 24.76 -14.87
CA GLN A 24 15.20 23.32 -14.78
C GLN A 24 13.88 22.97 -14.06
N ARG A 25 13.22 21.91 -14.56
CA ARG A 25 11.99 21.38 -13.92
C ARG A 25 12.33 20.68 -12.61
N ARG A 26 11.59 21.01 -11.58
CA ARG A 26 11.61 20.35 -10.28
C ARG A 26 10.22 19.76 -10.01
N TYR A 27 10.11 18.46 -10.04
CA TYR A 27 8.89 17.73 -9.75
C TYR A 27 8.72 17.60 -8.24
N GLY A 28 7.56 17.98 -7.72
CA GLY A 28 7.19 17.80 -6.32
C GLY A 28 6.76 16.37 -6.00
N ASN A 29 6.50 16.10 -4.71
CA ASN A 29 6.03 14.77 -4.28
C ASN A 29 4.73 14.37 -4.98
N GLU A 30 3.81 15.30 -5.17
CA GLU A 30 2.56 15.08 -5.88
C GLU A 30 2.76 14.67 -7.35
N ASP A 31 3.71 15.32 -8.05
CA ASP A 31 4.06 14.94 -9.41
C ASP A 31 4.64 13.51 -9.45
N VAL A 32 5.48 13.16 -8.46
CA VAL A 32 6.05 11.82 -8.34
C VAL A 32 4.94 10.79 -8.13
N GLU A 33 3.97 11.05 -7.26
CA GLU A 33 2.81 10.20 -7.02
C GLU A 33 1.97 10.00 -8.29
N ARG A 34 1.64 11.09 -9.01
CA ARG A 34 0.94 11.04 -10.29
C ARG A 34 1.68 10.18 -11.32
N VAL A 35 2.99 10.37 -11.41
CA VAL A 35 3.84 9.58 -12.33
C VAL A 35 3.81 8.09 -11.98
N LEU A 36 3.96 7.74 -10.71
CA LEU A 36 3.93 6.35 -10.25
C LEU A 36 2.57 5.71 -10.54
N TRP A 37 1.49 6.43 -10.27
CA TRP A 37 0.12 5.99 -10.52
C TRP A 37 -0.15 5.74 -12.02
N LEU A 38 0.23 6.68 -12.87
CA LEU A 38 0.09 6.56 -14.34
C LEU A 38 0.97 5.44 -14.91
N ALA A 39 2.23 5.34 -14.44
CA ALA A 39 3.17 4.32 -14.90
C ALA A 39 2.69 2.90 -14.58
N ALA A 40 2.08 2.68 -13.41
CA ALA A 40 1.52 1.40 -13.02
C ALA A 40 0.45 0.94 -14.03
N ARG A 41 -0.50 1.81 -14.35
CA ARG A 41 -1.59 1.51 -15.29
C ARG A 41 -1.13 1.27 -16.71
N VAL A 42 -0.16 2.06 -17.17
CA VAL A 42 0.44 1.86 -18.50
C VAL A 42 1.19 0.52 -18.56
N THR A 43 1.86 0.13 -17.48
CA THR A 43 2.55 -1.17 -17.38
C THR A 43 1.56 -2.34 -17.40
N GLU A 44 0.35 -2.15 -16.88
CA GLU A 44 -0.76 -3.11 -16.92
C GLU A 44 -1.48 -3.14 -18.29
N GLY A 45 -1.01 -2.33 -19.27
CA GLY A 45 -1.55 -2.30 -20.63
C GLY A 45 -2.68 -1.30 -20.84
N GLN A 46 -3.00 -0.45 -19.85
CA GLN A 46 -3.98 0.61 -20.03
C GLN A 46 -3.41 1.74 -20.91
N ARG A 47 -4.26 2.34 -21.74
CA ARG A 47 -3.84 3.52 -22.53
C ARG A 47 -3.62 4.69 -21.58
N ILE A 48 -2.57 5.46 -21.82
CA ILE A 48 -2.26 6.64 -21.00
C ILE A 48 -3.41 7.66 -20.94
N SER A 49 -4.18 7.83 -22.03
CA SER A 49 -5.36 8.69 -22.04
C SER A 49 -6.42 8.29 -21.03
N ASP A 50 -6.66 6.97 -20.93
CA ASP A 50 -7.69 6.41 -20.06
C ASP A 50 -7.22 6.44 -18.59
N ALA A 51 -5.92 6.22 -18.37
CA ALA A 51 -5.29 6.39 -17.06
C ALA A 51 -5.37 7.85 -16.60
N VAL A 52 -5.10 8.81 -17.48
CA VAL A 52 -5.22 10.25 -17.16
C VAL A 52 -6.66 10.63 -16.84
N ALA A 53 -7.65 10.17 -17.60
CA ALA A 53 -9.06 10.44 -17.32
C ALA A 53 -9.49 9.87 -15.95
N ALA A 54 -9.03 8.67 -15.62
CA ALA A 54 -9.28 8.05 -14.31
C ALA A 54 -8.59 8.80 -13.16
N LEU A 55 -7.37 9.33 -13.38
CA LEU A 55 -6.66 10.17 -12.43
C LEU A 55 -7.43 11.46 -12.14
N GLN A 56 -7.84 12.16 -13.20
CA GLN A 56 -8.60 13.40 -13.09
C GLN A 56 -9.96 13.21 -12.42
N ALA A 57 -10.64 12.09 -12.68
CA ALA A 57 -11.88 11.75 -12.00
C ALA A 57 -11.70 11.56 -10.48
N LEU A 58 -10.58 10.96 -10.06
CA LEU A 58 -10.25 10.84 -8.64
C LEU A 58 -9.94 12.20 -7.99
N GLU A 59 -9.34 13.13 -8.73
CA GLU A 59 -9.01 14.49 -8.24
C GLU A 59 -10.25 15.40 -8.15
N ILE A 60 -11.22 15.25 -9.04
CA ILE A 60 -12.49 16.05 -9.04
C ILE A 60 -13.38 15.68 -7.84
N GLU A 61 -13.37 14.42 -7.36
CA GLU A 61 -14.15 14.03 -6.18
C GLU A 61 -13.62 14.66 -4.87
N ASP A 62 -12.45 15.30 -4.90
CA ASP A 62 -11.74 15.81 -3.71
C ASP A 62 -11.68 17.36 -3.64
N ASP A 63 -12.36 18.07 -4.54
CA ASP A 63 -12.33 19.55 -4.61
C ASP A 63 -13.18 20.20 -3.51
N ALA A 64 -12.65 20.19 -2.28
CA ALA A 64 -13.10 21.03 -1.16
C ALA A 64 -12.10 22.21 -1.01
N PRO A 65 -12.56 23.45 -0.80
CA PRO A 65 -11.73 24.64 -0.96
C PRO A 65 -10.68 24.80 0.16
N GLY A 66 -9.41 24.83 -0.20
CA GLY A 66 -8.35 25.37 0.65
C GLY A 66 -7.10 24.50 0.80
N GLY A 67 -6.23 24.48 -0.21
CA GLY A 67 -4.90 23.89 -0.15
C GLY A 67 -4.51 23.28 -1.50
N ALA A 68 -3.22 23.18 -1.81
CA ALA A 68 -2.78 22.43 -2.99
C ALA A 68 -3.45 21.04 -2.96
N ALA A 69 -4.15 20.65 -4.05
CA ALA A 69 -4.93 19.43 -4.08
C ALA A 69 -4.03 18.22 -3.77
N PRO A 70 -4.38 17.37 -2.81
CA PRO A 70 -3.60 16.19 -2.50
C PRO A 70 -3.50 15.30 -3.74
N GLY A 71 -2.32 14.69 -3.97
CA GLY A 71 -2.15 13.74 -5.07
C GLY A 71 -3.13 12.55 -4.95
N PRO A 72 -3.40 11.83 -6.04
CA PRO A 72 -4.47 10.82 -6.10
C PRO A 72 -4.30 9.69 -5.08
N THR A 73 -3.08 9.35 -4.72
CA THR A 73 -2.78 8.33 -3.68
C THR A 73 -2.96 8.91 -2.29
N SER A 74 -2.63 10.18 -2.08
CA SER A 74 -2.87 10.92 -0.84
C SER A 74 -4.38 11.05 -0.57
N ALA A 75 -5.17 11.35 -1.61
CA ALA A 75 -6.63 11.38 -1.52
C ALA A 75 -7.22 10.02 -1.13
N LEU A 76 -6.72 8.92 -1.73
CA LEU A 76 -7.11 7.57 -1.35
C LEU A 76 -6.77 7.27 0.12
N ALA A 77 -5.56 7.63 0.56
CA ALA A 77 -5.13 7.42 1.95
C ALA A 77 -6.00 8.23 2.94
N SER A 78 -6.29 9.49 2.62
CA SER A 78 -7.14 10.36 3.44
C SER A 78 -8.57 9.84 3.54
N ARG A 79 -9.17 9.35 2.44
CA ARG A 79 -10.51 8.74 2.45
C ARG A 79 -10.54 7.46 3.29
N LEU A 80 -9.52 6.63 3.16
CA LEU A 80 -9.40 5.38 3.91
C LEU A 80 -9.28 5.65 5.42
N ALA A 81 -8.42 6.60 5.81
CA ALA A 81 -8.28 7.03 7.20
C ALA A 81 -9.57 7.67 7.74
N ALA A 82 -10.26 8.50 6.93
CA ALA A 82 -11.52 9.12 7.32
C ALA A 82 -12.64 8.09 7.56
N ALA A 83 -12.81 7.12 6.65
CA ALA A 83 -13.79 6.04 6.81
C ALA A 83 -13.50 5.21 8.08
N SER A 84 -12.21 4.94 8.35
CA SER A 84 -11.79 4.23 9.56
C SER A 84 -12.15 4.99 10.84
N ARG A 85 -11.91 6.31 10.89
CA ARG A 85 -12.24 7.16 12.04
C ARG A 85 -13.75 7.26 12.29
N GLN A 86 -14.57 7.17 11.23
CA GLN A 86 -16.03 7.14 11.35
C GLN A 86 -16.55 5.80 11.89
N GLY A 87 -15.69 4.78 12.01
CA GLY A 87 -16.09 3.43 12.41
C GLY A 87 -16.94 2.72 11.36
N ASP A 88 -16.96 3.22 10.11
CA ASP A 88 -17.74 2.67 9.00
C ASP A 88 -16.99 1.51 8.33
N GLY A 89 -17.14 0.31 8.90
CA GLY A 89 -16.52 -0.90 8.37
C GLY A 89 -16.82 -1.18 6.90
N PRO A 90 -18.07 -1.16 6.45
CA PRO A 90 -18.42 -1.29 5.04
C PRO A 90 -17.72 -0.27 4.15
N ARG A 91 -17.60 0.96 4.58
CA ARG A 91 -16.91 2.02 3.82
C ARG A 91 -15.40 1.76 3.73
N VAL A 92 -14.77 1.34 4.83
CA VAL A 92 -13.35 0.93 4.84
C VAL A 92 -13.10 -0.18 3.83
N GLU A 93 -13.96 -1.20 3.80
CA GLU A 93 -13.86 -2.31 2.83
C GLU A 93 -13.95 -1.81 1.38
N ILE A 94 -14.87 -0.90 1.09
CA ILE A 94 -15.05 -0.32 -0.25
C ILE A 94 -13.82 0.50 -0.66
N GLU A 95 -13.33 1.39 0.20
CA GLU A 95 -12.17 2.23 -0.12
C GLU A 95 -10.89 1.38 -0.28
N LEU A 96 -10.74 0.33 0.54
CA LEU A 96 -9.63 -0.62 0.42
C LEU A 96 -9.71 -1.42 -0.89
N ASP A 97 -10.89 -1.91 -1.26
CA ASP A 97 -11.08 -2.63 -2.52
C ASP A 97 -10.82 -1.73 -3.73
N ARG A 98 -11.26 -0.47 -3.70
CA ARG A 98 -10.94 0.53 -4.71
C ARG A 98 -9.43 0.74 -4.84
N THR A 99 -8.74 0.89 -3.71
CA THR A 99 -7.28 1.06 -3.67
C THR A 99 -6.57 -0.14 -4.30
N LEU A 100 -6.96 -1.35 -3.90
CA LEU A 100 -6.35 -2.60 -4.36
C LEU A 100 -6.73 -2.98 -5.81
N ALA A 101 -7.79 -2.40 -6.36
CA ALA A 101 -8.15 -2.50 -7.77
C ALA A 101 -7.45 -1.42 -8.63
N ALA A 102 -7.19 -0.26 -8.03
CA ALA A 102 -6.57 0.87 -8.70
C ALA A 102 -5.05 0.76 -8.83
N LEU A 103 -4.37 0.09 -7.89
CA LEU A 103 -2.92 0.07 -7.76
C LEU A 103 -2.37 -1.36 -7.65
N PRO A 104 -1.16 -1.62 -8.19
CA PRO A 104 -0.40 -2.81 -7.84
C PRO A 104 -0.22 -2.92 -6.33
N LEU A 105 -0.19 -4.15 -5.80
CA LEU A 105 -0.19 -4.39 -4.35
C LEU A 105 0.85 -3.57 -3.59
N VAL A 106 2.10 -3.53 -4.06
CA VAL A 106 3.18 -2.78 -3.40
C VAL A 106 2.82 -1.29 -3.31
N GLN A 107 2.36 -0.70 -4.41
CA GLN A 107 1.98 0.72 -4.44
C GLN A 107 0.74 1.00 -3.58
N ALA A 108 -0.26 0.12 -3.61
CA ALA A 108 -1.43 0.22 -2.74
C ALA A 108 -1.04 0.24 -1.25
N MET A 109 -0.07 -0.59 -0.86
CA MET A 109 0.42 -0.63 0.51
C MET A 109 1.27 0.60 0.85
N GLU A 110 2.27 0.93 0.03
CA GLU A 110 3.25 1.98 0.31
C GLU A 110 2.67 3.40 0.19
N LEU A 111 1.78 3.63 -0.79
CA LEU A 111 1.29 4.98 -1.08
C LEU A 111 -0.09 5.27 -0.46
N VAL A 112 -0.82 4.25 0.00
CA VAL A 112 -2.18 4.44 0.54
C VAL A 112 -2.35 3.81 1.91
N VAL A 113 -2.19 2.49 2.04
CA VAL A 113 -2.55 1.79 3.28
C VAL A 113 -1.61 2.14 4.43
N PHE A 114 -0.29 2.07 4.21
CA PHE A 114 0.68 2.43 5.26
C PHE A 114 0.61 3.92 5.63
N PRO A 115 0.49 4.88 4.70
CA PRO A 115 0.24 6.27 5.06
C PRO A 115 -1.04 6.50 5.85
N ALA A 116 -2.15 5.82 5.51
CA ALA A 116 -3.40 5.90 6.29
C ALA A 116 -3.24 5.36 7.71
N LEU A 117 -2.57 4.20 7.88
CA LEU A 117 -2.26 3.64 9.20
C LEU A 117 -1.31 4.56 9.99
N ALA A 118 -0.28 5.12 9.33
CA ALA A 118 0.65 6.06 9.97
C ALA A 118 -0.05 7.36 10.40
N GLU A 119 -1.03 7.85 9.66
CA GLU A 119 -1.85 8.99 10.07
C GLU A 119 -2.62 8.69 11.36
N LEU A 120 -3.28 7.52 11.42
CA LEU A 120 -3.99 7.10 12.63
C LEU A 120 -3.03 6.95 13.81
N GLY A 121 -1.84 6.37 13.61
CA GLY A 121 -0.81 6.26 14.64
C GLY A 121 -0.33 7.62 15.17
N ARG A 122 -0.11 8.61 14.29
CA ARG A 122 0.25 9.98 14.71
C ARG A 122 -0.85 10.62 15.54
N ARG A 123 -2.11 10.52 15.10
CA ARG A 123 -3.28 11.06 15.85
C ARG A 123 -3.41 10.43 17.24
N TRP A 124 -3.15 9.14 17.34
CA TRP A 124 -3.11 8.47 18.65
C TRP A 124 -1.99 9.03 19.55
N ALA A 125 -0.79 9.26 19.01
CA ALA A 125 0.32 9.88 19.73
C ALA A 125 -0.01 11.30 20.19
N ASP A 126 -0.86 12.03 19.43
CA ASP A 126 -1.38 13.36 19.77
C ASP A 126 -2.56 13.32 20.77
N GLY A 127 -2.95 12.12 21.24
CA GLY A 127 -3.99 11.93 22.26
C GLY A 127 -5.41 11.74 21.72
N GLU A 128 -5.58 11.57 20.40
CA GLU A 128 -6.90 11.25 19.83
C GLU A 128 -7.29 9.78 20.06
N GLU A 129 -8.58 9.51 20.27
CA GLU A 129 -9.13 8.16 20.44
C GLU A 129 -9.34 7.47 19.08
N VAL A 130 -8.26 7.00 18.46
CA VAL A 130 -8.28 6.40 17.10
C VAL A 130 -7.86 4.92 17.06
N VAL A 131 -7.67 4.27 18.21
CA VAL A 131 -7.29 2.84 18.27
C VAL A 131 -8.29 1.94 17.54
N VAL A 132 -9.58 2.20 17.70
CA VAL A 132 -10.62 1.44 16.99
C VAL A 132 -10.53 1.63 15.48
N ALA A 133 -10.22 2.84 15.04
CA ALA A 133 -10.02 3.15 13.60
C ALA A 133 -8.84 2.39 13.02
N GLU A 134 -7.72 2.36 13.73
CA GLU A 134 -6.53 1.60 13.34
C GLU A 134 -6.84 0.10 13.26
N HIS A 135 -7.47 -0.47 14.29
CA HIS A 135 -7.86 -1.88 14.31
C HIS A 135 -8.81 -2.24 13.15
N LEU A 136 -9.76 -1.36 12.84
CA LEU A 136 -10.71 -1.56 11.75
C LEU A 136 -9.98 -1.64 10.39
N LEU A 137 -9.06 -0.71 10.14
CA LEU A 137 -8.27 -0.68 8.91
C LEU A 137 -7.30 -1.84 8.82
N SER A 138 -6.57 -2.13 9.90
CA SER A 138 -5.63 -3.26 9.97
C SER A 138 -6.34 -4.59 9.70
N ALA A 139 -7.45 -4.86 10.39
CA ALA A 139 -8.21 -6.09 10.22
C ALA A 139 -8.80 -6.24 8.80
N ALA A 140 -9.29 -5.14 8.20
CA ALA A 140 -9.77 -5.16 6.82
C ALA A 140 -8.62 -5.49 5.84
N THR A 141 -7.46 -4.86 6.03
CA THR A 141 -6.27 -5.09 5.21
C THR A 141 -5.78 -6.53 5.34
N GLU A 142 -5.70 -7.05 6.55
CA GLU A 142 -5.29 -8.44 6.81
C GLU A 142 -6.21 -9.44 6.11
N ARG A 143 -7.52 -9.26 6.17
CA ARG A 143 -8.47 -10.13 5.45
C ARG A 143 -8.21 -10.15 3.95
N ARG A 144 -7.95 -9.00 3.33
CA ARG A 144 -7.67 -8.89 1.89
C ARG A 144 -6.33 -9.53 1.51
N LEU A 145 -5.30 -9.33 2.33
CA LEU A 145 -3.99 -9.94 2.11
C LEU A 145 -4.04 -11.46 2.33
N ALA A 146 -4.72 -11.94 3.36
CA ALA A 146 -4.88 -13.37 3.62
C ALA A 146 -5.62 -14.10 2.48
N ALA A 147 -6.65 -13.48 1.91
CA ALA A 147 -7.33 -14.00 0.73
C ALA A 147 -6.39 -14.08 -0.48
N ARG A 148 -5.57 -13.06 -0.72
CA ARG A 148 -4.56 -13.06 -1.79
C ARG A 148 -3.47 -14.10 -1.57
N LEU A 149 -2.99 -14.27 -0.34
CA LEU A 149 -2.02 -15.31 0.00
C LEU A 149 -2.60 -16.71 -0.27
N SER A 150 -3.85 -16.92 0.09
CA SER A 150 -4.54 -18.19 -0.17
C SER A 150 -4.71 -18.46 -1.67
N ALA A 151 -5.06 -17.45 -2.46
CA ALA A 151 -5.20 -17.55 -3.91
C ALA A 151 -3.85 -17.76 -4.63
N ALA A 152 -2.75 -17.26 -4.05
CA ALA A 152 -1.40 -17.40 -4.62
C ALA A 152 -0.72 -18.75 -4.30
N ARG A 153 -1.37 -19.65 -3.56
CA ARG A 153 -0.79 -20.95 -3.17
C ARG A 153 -0.31 -21.74 -4.37
N ARG A 154 0.92 -22.27 -4.26
CA ARG A 154 1.56 -23.09 -5.28
C ARG A 154 1.83 -24.50 -4.73
N PRO A 155 1.66 -25.57 -5.55
CA PRO A 155 1.95 -26.94 -5.11
C PRO A 155 3.46 -27.21 -5.04
N ARG A 156 4.28 -26.43 -5.78
CA ARG A 156 5.74 -26.58 -5.88
C ARG A 156 6.41 -25.23 -5.67
N GLY A 157 7.67 -25.25 -5.24
CA GLY A 157 8.50 -24.06 -5.00
C GLY A 157 9.26 -24.14 -3.67
N PRO A 158 10.19 -23.21 -3.43
CA PRO A 158 10.90 -23.13 -2.17
C PRO A 158 9.93 -22.82 -1.02
N ILE A 159 10.21 -23.37 0.15
CA ILE A 159 9.39 -23.13 1.36
C ILE A 159 9.95 -21.93 2.09
N GLY A 160 9.07 -20.99 2.45
CA GLY A 160 9.35 -19.86 3.32
C GLY A 160 8.43 -19.87 4.54
N ILE A 161 9.00 -19.52 5.68
CA ILE A 161 8.26 -19.27 6.92
C ILE A 161 8.34 -17.76 7.18
N VAL A 162 7.21 -17.11 7.45
CA VAL A 162 7.14 -15.68 7.78
C VAL A 162 6.37 -15.52 9.08
N ALA A 163 6.94 -14.78 10.03
CA ALA A 163 6.36 -14.57 11.35
C ALA A 163 6.67 -13.14 11.85
N CYS A 164 5.85 -12.61 12.74
CA CYS A 164 6.21 -11.49 13.59
C CYS A 164 6.64 -12.05 14.95
N PRO A 165 7.79 -11.63 15.50
CA PRO A 165 8.33 -12.17 16.73
C PRO A 165 7.45 -11.89 17.95
N THR A 166 7.72 -12.57 19.05
CA THR A 166 7.05 -12.32 20.35
C THR A 166 7.08 -10.84 20.70
N GLY A 167 5.91 -10.29 21.04
CA GLY A 167 5.71 -8.87 21.34
C GLY A 167 5.34 -8.02 20.12
N GLU A 168 5.61 -8.47 18.88
CA GLU A 168 5.20 -7.75 17.68
C GLU A 168 3.77 -8.14 17.26
N ARG A 169 2.87 -7.16 17.29
CA ARG A 169 1.45 -7.34 16.95
C ARG A 169 1.07 -6.85 15.56
N HIS A 170 1.93 -6.06 14.91
CA HIS A 170 1.66 -5.48 13.60
C HIS A 170 1.99 -6.48 12.49
N SER A 171 1.00 -7.22 12.04
CA SER A 171 1.20 -8.33 11.08
C SER A 171 0.96 -7.95 9.62
N VAL A 172 0.39 -6.78 9.34
CA VAL A 172 0.04 -6.33 7.97
C VAL A 172 1.26 -6.36 7.04
N GLY A 173 2.41 -5.83 7.48
CA GLY A 173 3.65 -5.82 6.70
C GLY A 173 4.18 -7.22 6.40
N ALA A 174 4.18 -8.09 7.41
CA ALA A 174 4.60 -9.49 7.26
C ALA A 174 3.67 -10.28 6.33
N LEU A 175 2.37 -10.03 6.41
CA LEU A 175 1.38 -10.66 5.55
C LEU A 175 1.50 -10.16 4.10
N CYS A 176 1.77 -8.85 3.90
CA CYS A 176 2.06 -8.28 2.59
C CYS A 176 3.30 -8.94 1.96
N LEU A 177 4.40 -9.03 2.69
CA LEU A 177 5.60 -9.75 2.25
C LEU A 177 5.30 -11.20 1.88
N SER A 178 4.48 -11.89 2.69
CA SER A 178 4.04 -13.27 2.42
C SER A 178 3.32 -13.40 1.08
N VAL A 179 2.44 -12.45 0.75
CA VAL A 179 1.74 -12.41 -0.54
C VAL A 179 2.72 -12.20 -1.70
N LEU A 180 3.68 -11.28 -1.56
CA LEU A 180 4.69 -11.00 -2.58
C LEU A 180 5.57 -12.21 -2.84
N MET A 181 6.08 -12.85 -1.79
CA MET A 181 6.86 -14.09 -1.91
C MET A 181 6.05 -15.21 -2.56
N ALA A 182 4.78 -15.38 -2.19
CA ALA A 182 3.92 -16.40 -2.79
C ALA A 182 3.67 -16.14 -4.30
N ARG A 183 3.53 -14.88 -4.71
CA ARG A 183 3.44 -14.48 -6.13
C ARG A 183 4.74 -14.77 -6.88
N ASP A 184 5.88 -14.61 -6.23
CA ASP A 184 7.21 -14.94 -6.75
C ASP A 184 7.53 -16.47 -6.71
N GLY A 185 6.54 -17.31 -6.44
CA GLY A 185 6.63 -18.77 -6.55
C GLY A 185 7.00 -19.50 -5.26
N TRP A 186 7.09 -18.79 -4.13
CA TRP A 186 7.35 -19.42 -2.83
C TRP A 186 6.10 -20.11 -2.26
N ARG A 187 6.34 -21.18 -1.52
CA ARG A 187 5.32 -21.85 -0.68
C ARG A 187 5.40 -21.29 0.73
N ILE A 188 4.59 -20.30 1.02
CA ILE A 188 4.65 -19.57 2.28
C ILE A 188 3.77 -20.19 3.34
N SER A 189 4.33 -20.34 4.55
CA SER A 189 3.60 -20.52 5.80
C SER A 189 3.74 -19.22 6.61
N PHE A 190 2.66 -18.44 6.65
CA PHE A 190 2.55 -17.26 7.49
C PHE A 190 2.07 -17.70 8.88
N LEU A 191 2.86 -17.42 9.92
CA LEU A 191 2.58 -17.83 11.30
C LEU A 191 1.84 -16.74 12.10
N GLY A 192 1.80 -15.52 11.61
CA GLY A 192 1.09 -14.41 12.26
C GLY A 192 1.93 -13.60 13.23
N ALA A 193 1.22 -12.84 14.05
CA ALA A 193 1.79 -11.99 15.09
C ALA A 193 2.20 -12.80 16.33
N ASP A 194 3.03 -12.19 17.20
CA ASP A 194 3.41 -12.70 18.52
C ASP A 194 3.90 -14.17 18.50
N THR A 195 4.72 -14.53 17.52
CA THR A 195 5.21 -15.89 17.31
C THR A 195 6.57 -16.08 17.98
N PRO A 196 6.75 -17.11 18.83
CA PRO A 196 8.05 -17.48 19.39
C PRO A 196 9.01 -17.90 18.27
N LEU A 197 10.09 -17.15 18.05
CA LEU A 197 11.03 -17.40 16.94
C LEU A 197 11.72 -18.76 17.03
N ALA A 198 11.97 -19.28 18.25
CA ALA A 198 12.54 -20.61 18.43
C ALA A 198 11.62 -21.74 17.91
N GLU A 199 10.30 -21.57 18.07
CA GLU A 199 9.32 -22.51 17.52
C GLU A 199 9.19 -22.35 16.00
N ALA A 200 9.22 -21.10 15.50
CA ALA A 200 9.24 -20.82 14.07
C ALA A 200 10.45 -21.46 13.38
N ASP A 201 11.64 -21.37 14.00
CA ASP A 201 12.85 -22.01 13.50
C ASP A 201 12.72 -23.55 13.50
N THR A 202 12.17 -24.13 14.56
CA THR A 202 11.89 -25.58 14.63
C THR A 202 11.01 -26.03 13.47
N VAL A 203 9.94 -25.28 13.17
CA VAL A 203 9.05 -25.55 12.03
C VAL A 203 9.80 -25.39 10.71
N ALA A 204 10.64 -24.36 10.58
CA ALA A 204 11.43 -24.10 9.39
C ALA A 204 12.39 -25.27 9.09
N GLN A 205 13.09 -25.77 10.10
CA GLN A 205 14.00 -26.90 10.00
C GLN A 205 13.24 -28.19 9.63
N ALA A 206 12.14 -28.51 10.34
CA ALA A 206 11.33 -29.70 10.08
C ALA A 206 10.77 -29.70 8.65
N ARG A 207 10.41 -28.56 8.10
CA ARG A 207 9.91 -28.41 6.75
C ARG A 207 11.00 -28.22 5.69
N ARG A 208 12.26 -28.17 6.08
CA ARG A 208 13.40 -27.83 5.22
C ARG A 208 13.14 -26.51 4.47
N ALA A 209 12.69 -25.51 5.21
CA ALA A 209 12.43 -24.20 4.67
C ALA A 209 13.73 -23.56 4.18
N ARG A 210 13.66 -22.87 3.06
CA ARG A 210 14.78 -22.17 2.47
C ARG A 210 14.97 -20.77 3.07
N ALA A 211 13.92 -20.23 3.67
CA ALA A 211 13.93 -18.95 4.39
C ALA A 211 13.02 -19.01 5.61
N CYS A 212 13.46 -18.42 6.72
CA CYS A 212 12.65 -18.06 7.86
C CYS A 212 12.83 -16.55 8.08
N VAL A 213 11.74 -15.80 7.98
CA VAL A 213 11.75 -14.35 7.99
C VAL A 213 10.99 -13.85 9.20
N ALA A 214 11.66 -13.12 10.07
CA ALA A 214 11.07 -12.38 11.17
C ALA A 214 10.83 -10.92 10.72
N VAL A 215 9.61 -10.44 10.84
CA VAL A 215 9.24 -9.08 10.47
C VAL A 215 8.86 -8.30 11.72
N CYS A 216 9.54 -7.18 11.96
CA CYS A 216 9.28 -6.25 13.06
C CYS A 216 8.97 -4.87 12.48
N THR A 217 8.04 -4.15 13.10
CA THR A 217 7.72 -2.76 12.74
C THR A 217 8.74 -1.79 13.36
N TYR A 218 9.27 -2.14 14.52
CA TYR A 218 10.34 -1.40 15.21
C TYR A 218 11.47 -2.37 15.59
N PRO A 219 12.73 -1.89 15.50
CA PRO A 219 13.90 -2.66 15.92
C PRO A 219 13.97 -2.84 17.43
#